data_3c5ec2426c0a63144f04dc5124d667ea
#
_entry.id   3c5ec2426c0a63144f04dc5124d667ea
#
_cell.length_a   1.000
_cell.length_b   1.000
_cell.length_c   1.000
_cell.angle_alpha   90.00
_cell.angle_beta   90.00
_cell.angle_gamma   90.00
#
_symmetry.space_group_name_H-M   'P 1'
#
loop_
_entity.id
_entity.type
_entity.pdbx_description
1 polymer ?
#
loop_
_entity_poly.entity_id
_entity_poly.type
_entity_poly.pdbx_seq_one_letter_code
_entity_poly.pdbx_strand_id
1 'polypeptide(L)'
;MDNLDSILEQMNQHKDIRKNIKLLREGDEEMLNHLFQSKYLGFWNQIFGMEDAKVRKNAAMLFTQLPENISDDDFLKDMTKILFDAYQREKILFVRPVYLKALSCLPLEDYISQLRNQLKNLNTGSWSTDELKHIHQEQLYLEQMIVKYEDHAPHMLSTFSKPYSVLLTGASCVYDLICKDFKLNARKLSYGVKVSNTELDHIFTNRLFEEVLFLVPLKRGMLITYDTAIEALCASKLFAMIEELFVCDNTPITFRIDVRGTMPDDKKNKWVKQLSLQISDASEGKLVNALGDYELLIRLYQKADNTFSCYLKLINLPDERFAYRKNYTSTSMKPVAAASMCALCSPYFVEDAQVLDCFCGSGTLLLERMIYAKECDMSFASVYGLDIYGKALENAKSNAARSGNVIHFIQRDFGSFSHDYLFDEIITEFPDLYEETVEETDL
;
A
#
# COMPACT_ATOMS: atom_id res chain seq x y z
N MET A 1 -2.65 7.76 -41.85
CA MET A 1 -3.94 8.43 -42.11
C MET A 1 -4.93 7.55 -42.88
N ASP A 2 -4.59 7.00 -44.03
CA ASP A 2 -5.51 6.15 -44.82
C ASP A 2 -6.13 4.97 -44.05
N ASN A 3 -5.43 4.45 -43.03
CA ASN A 3 -5.91 3.34 -42.21
C ASN A 3 -6.97 3.77 -41.18
N LEU A 4 -6.84 4.96 -40.57
CA LEU A 4 -7.79 5.47 -39.57
C LEU A 4 -9.13 5.80 -40.18
N ASP A 5 -9.14 6.53 -41.32
CA ASP A 5 -10.37 6.93 -42.03
C ASP A 5 -11.15 5.68 -42.51
N SER A 6 -10.44 4.65 -42.98
CA SER A 6 -11.05 3.36 -43.33
C SER A 6 -11.66 2.63 -42.14
N ILE A 7 -10.98 2.64 -40.96
CA ILE A 7 -11.47 2.05 -39.72
C ILE A 7 -12.74 2.76 -39.25
N LEU A 8 -12.72 4.09 -39.23
CA LEU A 8 -13.86 4.92 -38.78
C LEU A 8 -15.05 4.78 -39.74
N GLU A 9 -14.82 4.71 -41.05
CA GLU A 9 -15.86 4.48 -42.03
C GLU A 9 -16.53 3.10 -41.85
N GLN A 10 -15.75 2.05 -41.62
CA GLN A 10 -16.29 0.72 -41.31
C GLN A 10 -17.13 0.72 -40.02
N MET A 11 -16.66 1.42 -38.99
CA MET A 11 -17.39 1.51 -37.72
C MET A 11 -18.69 2.32 -37.86
N ASN A 12 -18.72 3.40 -38.63
CA ASN A 12 -19.92 4.15 -38.97
C ASN A 12 -20.93 3.32 -39.73
N GLN A 13 -20.46 2.36 -40.53
CA GLN A 13 -21.32 1.38 -41.24
C GLN A 13 -21.71 0.19 -40.37
N HIS A 14 -21.44 0.21 -39.05
CA HIS A 14 -21.63 -0.90 -38.10
C HIS A 14 -20.94 -2.21 -38.47
N LYS A 15 -19.84 -2.14 -39.23
CA LYS A 15 -19.04 -3.31 -39.63
C LYS A 15 -17.87 -3.54 -38.69
N ASP A 16 -17.67 -4.77 -38.28
CA ASP A 16 -16.50 -5.25 -37.50
C ASP A 16 -16.08 -4.37 -36.31
N ILE A 17 -17.04 -3.73 -35.61
CA ILE A 17 -16.81 -2.70 -34.59
C ILE A 17 -15.84 -3.21 -33.51
N ARG A 18 -15.99 -4.44 -33.01
CA ARG A 18 -15.09 -4.99 -31.97
C ARG A 18 -13.64 -5.10 -32.44
N LYS A 19 -13.44 -5.52 -33.70
CA LYS A 19 -12.13 -5.67 -34.33
C LYS A 19 -11.49 -4.29 -34.53
N ASN A 20 -12.28 -3.35 -35.01
CA ASN A 20 -11.84 -1.98 -35.29
C ASN A 20 -11.46 -1.23 -34.01
N ILE A 21 -12.24 -1.34 -32.93
CA ILE A 21 -11.85 -0.76 -31.62
C ILE A 21 -10.56 -1.38 -31.10
N LYS A 22 -10.33 -2.68 -31.31
CA LYS A 22 -9.07 -3.30 -30.93
C LYS A 22 -7.90 -2.72 -31.74
N LEU A 23 -8.05 -2.52 -33.03
CA LEU A 23 -7.05 -1.90 -33.88
C LEU A 23 -6.74 -0.46 -33.43
N LEU A 24 -7.76 0.32 -33.06
CA LEU A 24 -7.57 1.67 -32.53
C LEU A 24 -6.79 1.68 -31.21
N ARG A 25 -6.97 0.68 -30.35
CA ARG A 25 -6.20 0.53 -29.10
C ARG A 25 -4.74 0.13 -29.30
N GLU A 26 -4.43 -0.51 -30.43
CA GLU A 26 -3.08 -0.91 -30.83
C GLU A 26 -2.42 0.18 -31.72
N GLY A 27 -3.12 1.29 -31.95
CA GLY A 27 -2.65 2.43 -32.74
C GLY A 27 -1.53 3.21 -32.05
N ASP A 28 -0.77 3.94 -32.85
CA ASP A 28 0.28 4.85 -32.37
C ASP A 28 -0.31 6.15 -31.80
N GLU A 29 0.57 6.94 -31.18
CA GLU A 29 0.19 8.22 -30.55
C GLU A 29 -0.38 9.23 -31.58
N GLU A 30 0.10 9.23 -32.82
CA GLU A 30 -0.40 10.11 -33.89
C GLU A 30 -1.85 9.77 -34.24
N MET A 31 -2.16 8.48 -34.34
CA MET A 31 -3.55 7.98 -34.59
C MET A 31 -4.47 8.37 -33.42
N LEU A 32 -4.03 8.20 -32.18
CA LEU A 32 -4.81 8.56 -31.00
C LEU A 32 -5.05 10.08 -30.92
N ASN A 33 -4.04 10.90 -31.15
CA ASN A 33 -4.18 12.36 -31.21
C ASN A 33 -5.18 12.82 -32.27
N HIS A 34 -5.24 12.13 -33.40
CA HIS A 34 -6.23 12.43 -34.45
C HIS A 34 -7.65 12.01 -34.07
N LEU A 35 -7.79 10.94 -33.30
CA LEU A 35 -9.06 10.37 -32.86
C LEU A 35 -9.73 11.19 -31.75
N PHE A 36 -8.92 11.86 -30.90
CA PHE A 36 -9.40 12.66 -29.77
C PHE A 36 -9.54 14.15 -30.14
N GLN A 37 -10.47 14.42 -31.04
CA GLN A 37 -10.81 15.78 -31.53
C GLN A 37 -12.34 15.98 -31.52
N SER A 38 -12.76 17.23 -31.35
CA SER A 38 -14.18 17.62 -31.28
C SER A 38 -15.04 17.12 -32.44
N LYS A 39 -14.48 16.97 -33.63
CA LYS A 39 -15.19 16.42 -34.81
C LYS A 39 -15.71 14.98 -34.61
N TYR A 40 -15.14 14.22 -33.66
CA TYR A 40 -15.53 12.83 -33.37
C TYR A 40 -16.44 12.65 -32.16
N LEU A 41 -16.88 13.73 -31.51
CA LEU A 41 -17.81 13.63 -30.36
C LEU A 41 -19.09 12.87 -30.68
N GLY A 42 -19.68 13.13 -31.87
CA GLY A 42 -20.87 12.40 -32.35
C GLY A 42 -20.64 10.89 -32.51
N PHE A 43 -19.47 10.51 -33.02
CA PHE A 43 -19.04 9.13 -33.14
C PHE A 43 -18.93 8.45 -31.76
N TRP A 44 -18.27 9.09 -30.80
CA TRP A 44 -18.13 8.56 -29.43
C TRP A 44 -19.49 8.40 -28.74
N ASN A 45 -20.37 9.38 -28.86
CA ASN A 45 -21.70 9.29 -28.28
C ASN A 45 -22.51 8.10 -28.87
N GLN A 46 -22.35 7.82 -30.16
CA GLN A 46 -22.98 6.67 -30.80
C GLN A 46 -22.38 5.35 -30.28
N ILE A 47 -21.06 5.22 -30.15
CA ILE A 47 -20.37 4.02 -29.65
C ILE A 47 -20.80 3.71 -28.21
N PHE A 48 -20.87 4.72 -27.33
CA PHE A 48 -21.32 4.52 -25.95
C PHE A 48 -22.82 4.28 -25.80
N GLY A 49 -23.60 4.52 -26.84
CA GLY A 49 -25.02 4.16 -26.93
C GLY A 49 -25.30 2.75 -27.47
N MET A 50 -24.30 2.00 -27.93
CA MET A 50 -24.47 0.65 -28.47
C MET A 50 -24.90 -0.37 -27.42
N GLU A 51 -25.68 -1.38 -27.82
CA GLU A 51 -26.15 -2.45 -26.92
C GLU A 51 -25.01 -3.36 -26.44
N ASP A 52 -23.97 -3.55 -27.26
CA ASP A 52 -22.85 -4.45 -26.97
C ASP A 52 -21.94 -3.89 -25.85
N ALA A 53 -22.05 -4.45 -24.65
CA ALA A 53 -21.27 -4.09 -23.48
C ALA A 53 -19.74 -4.21 -23.70
N LYS A 54 -19.27 -5.17 -24.53
CA LYS A 54 -17.84 -5.32 -24.82
C LYS A 54 -17.33 -4.21 -25.74
N VAL A 55 -18.17 -3.72 -26.63
CA VAL A 55 -17.87 -2.55 -27.48
C VAL A 55 -17.69 -1.33 -26.59
N ARG A 56 -18.67 -1.02 -25.74
CA ARG A 56 -18.62 0.11 -24.82
C ARG A 56 -17.40 0.06 -23.90
N LYS A 57 -17.14 -1.10 -23.29
CA LYS A 57 -15.96 -1.34 -22.45
C LYS A 57 -14.66 -1.02 -23.18
N ASN A 58 -14.47 -1.59 -24.38
CA ASN A 58 -13.24 -1.43 -25.14
C ASN A 58 -13.06 -0.01 -25.66
N ALA A 59 -14.15 0.68 -26.00
CA ALA A 59 -14.15 2.10 -26.34
C ALA A 59 -13.73 2.97 -25.15
N ALA A 60 -14.27 2.73 -23.96
CA ALA A 60 -13.87 3.45 -22.75
C ALA A 60 -12.38 3.23 -22.43
N MET A 61 -11.85 2.02 -22.68
CA MET A 61 -10.42 1.75 -22.47
C MET A 61 -9.48 2.59 -23.37
N LEU A 62 -9.93 3.08 -24.52
CA LEU A 62 -9.14 3.99 -25.36
C LEU A 62 -8.83 5.29 -24.62
N PHE A 63 -9.76 5.80 -23.85
CA PHE A 63 -9.58 7.05 -23.07
C PHE A 63 -8.62 6.91 -21.90
N THR A 64 -8.21 5.70 -21.53
CA THR A 64 -7.11 5.50 -20.57
C THR A 64 -5.72 5.69 -21.19
N GLN A 65 -5.67 5.86 -22.51
CA GLN A 65 -4.46 6.13 -23.29
C GLN A 65 -4.48 7.56 -23.86
N LEU A 66 -5.25 8.45 -23.24
CA LEU A 66 -5.36 9.85 -23.66
C LEU A 66 -3.98 10.50 -23.62
N PRO A 67 -3.49 11.08 -24.73
CA PRO A 67 -2.20 11.78 -24.75
C PRO A 67 -2.20 12.99 -23.82
N GLU A 68 -1.08 13.23 -23.12
CA GLU A 68 -0.95 14.34 -22.18
C GLU A 68 -1.02 15.74 -22.85
N ASN A 69 -0.84 15.80 -24.16
CA ASN A 69 -0.71 17.04 -24.94
C ASN A 69 -1.99 17.47 -25.66
N ILE A 70 -3.15 16.93 -25.28
CA ILE A 70 -4.42 17.37 -25.89
C ILE A 70 -4.73 18.79 -25.43
N SER A 71 -4.71 19.74 -26.38
CA SER A 71 -4.96 21.16 -26.14
C SER A 71 -6.41 21.59 -26.44
N ASP A 72 -7.30 20.67 -26.80
CA ASP A 72 -8.72 20.95 -27.10
C ASP A 72 -9.54 20.80 -25.81
N ASP A 73 -9.58 21.88 -25.00
CA ASP A 73 -10.33 21.91 -23.73
C ASP A 73 -11.84 21.67 -23.92
N ASP A 74 -12.39 22.11 -25.06
CA ASP A 74 -13.81 21.91 -25.37
C ASP A 74 -14.09 20.43 -25.65
N PHE A 75 -13.20 19.75 -26.38
CA PHE A 75 -13.27 18.30 -26.56
C PHE A 75 -13.25 17.57 -25.21
N LEU A 76 -12.31 17.93 -24.34
CA LEU A 76 -12.15 17.27 -23.03
C LEU A 76 -13.42 17.41 -22.17
N LYS A 77 -14.02 18.61 -22.11
CA LYS A 77 -15.27 18.87 -21.37
C LYS A 77 -16.46 18.10 -21.95
N ASP A 78 -16.66 18.16 -23.25
CA ASP A 78 -17.77 17.48 -23.92
C ASP A 78 -17.62 15.96 -23.82
N MET A 79 -16.39 15.44 -23.93
CA MET A 79 -16.12 14.03 -23.79
C MET A 79 -16.33 13.54 -22.37
N THR A 80 -15.95 14.35 -21.36
CA THR A 80 -16.24 14.08 -19.94
C THR A 80 -17.74 13.90 -19.74
N LYS A 81 -18.56 14.81 -20.29
CA LYS A 81 -20.01 14.72 -20.23
C LYS A 81 -20.53 13.44 -20.87
N ILE A 82 -20.09 13.12 -22.09
CA ILE A 82 -20.52 11.90 -22.81
C ILE A 82 -20.19 10.64 -22.01
N LEU A 83 -18.96 10.54 -21.49
CA LEU A 83 -18.52 9.38 -20.69
C LEU A 83 -19.24 9.30 -19.34
N PHE A 84 -19.47 10.44 -18.69
CA PHE A 84 -20.20 10.48 -17.43
C PHE A 84 -21.65 10.07 -17.60
N ASP A 85 -22.34 10.58 -18.62
CA ASP A 85 -23.71 10.19 -18.97
C ASP A 85 -23.79 8.70 -19.34
N ALA A 86 -22.78 8.17 -20.04
CA ALA A 86 -22.70 6.74 -20.36
C ALA A 86 -22.49 5.89 -19.09
N TYR A 87 -21.63 6.31 -18.17
CA TYR A 87 -21.43 5.68 -16.88
C TYR A 87 -22.72 5.64 -16.04
N GLN A 88 -23.46 6.73 -15.97
CA GLN A 88 -24.73 6.82 -15.24
C GLN A 88 -25.78 5.84 -15.80
N ARG A 89 -25.83 5.67 -17.11
CA ARG A 89 -26.79 4.77 -17.79
C ARG A 89 -26.35 3.31 -17.80
N GLU A 90 -25.08 3.02 -17.52
CA GLU A 90 -24.52 1.67 -17.61
C GLU A 90 -25.06 0.76 -16.50
N LYS A 91 -25.63 -0.36 -16.90
CA LYS A 91 -26.20 -1.38 -15.98
C LYS A 91 -25.26 -2.59 -15.78
N ILE A 92 -24.31 -2.76 -16.67
CA ILE A 92 -23.43 -3.92 -16.67
C ILE A 92 -22.22 -3.64 -15.77
N LEU A 93 -22.16 -4.32 -14.63
CA LEU A 93 -21.23 -4.04 -13.54
C LEU A 93 -19.75 -4.11 -13.96
N PHE A 94 -19.35 -5.04 -14.85
CA PHE A 94 -17.96 -5.14 -15.30
C PHE A 94 -17.52 -4.01 -16.26
N VAL A 95 -18.45 -3.19 -16.76
CA VAL A 95 -18.18 -2.04 -17.64
C VAL A 95 -18.01 -0.76 -16.83
N ARG A 96 -18.78 -0.58 -15.76
CA ARG A 96 -18.79 0.62 -14.92
C ARG A 96 -17.41 1.06 -14.41
N PRO A 97 -16.59 0.18 -13.82
CA PRO A 97 -15.23 0.56 -13.39
C PRO A 97 -14.33 1.05 -14.54
N VAL A 98 -14.57 0.58 -15.77
CA VAL A 98 -13.76 0.98 -16.93
C VAL A 98 -14.12 2.40 -17.38
N TYR A 99 -15.38 2.80 -17.29
CA TYR A 99 -15.79 4.20 -17.48
C TYR A 99 -15.11 5.12 -16.47
N LEU A 100 -15.07 4.73 -15.19
CA LEU A 100 -14.41 5.54 -14.16
C LEU A 100 -12.91 5.65 -14.42
N LYS A 101 -12.27 4.57 -14.85
CA LYS A 101 -10.87 4.62 -15.25
C LYS A 101 -10.62 5.56 -16.43
N ALA A 102 -11.52 5.61 -17.42
CA ALA A 102 -11.45 6.56 -18.52
C ALA A 102 -11.70 8.01 -18.05
N LEU A 103 -12.71 8.21 -17.21
CA LEU A 103 -13.02 9.50 -16.61
C LEU A 103 -11.90 10.06 -15.74
N SER A 104 -11.11 9.22 -15.07
CA SER A 104 -9.97 9.70 -14.25
C SER A 104 -8.87 10.41 -15.06
N CYS A 105 -8.88 10.28 -16.38
CA CYS A 105 -7.98 10.98 -17.32
C CYS A 105 -8.57 12.28 -17.88
N LEU A 106 -9.77 12.69 -17.43
CA LEU A 106 -10.52 13.84 -17.94
C LEU A 106 -10.82 14.84 -16.80
N PRO A 107 -11.18 16.10 -17.10
CA PRO A 107 -11.58 17.07 -16.08
C PRO A 107 -12.93 16.69 -15.46
N LEU A 108 -13.01 16.65 -14.10
CA LEU A 108 -14.15 16.12 -13.37
C LEU A 108 -14.71 17.06 -12.30
N GLU A 109 -14.19 18.27 -12.21
CA GLU A 109 -14.52 19.25 -11.16
C GLU A 109 -16.03 19.38 -10.96
N ASP A 110 -16.77 19.46 -12.06
CA ASP A 110 -18.24 19.66 -12.05
C ASP A 110 -19.03 18.39 -11.64
N TYR A 111 -18.39 17.23 -11.57
CA TYR A 111 -19.03 15.93 -11.35
C TYR A 111 -18.76 15.32 -9.99
N ILE A 112 -17.90 15.91 -9.15
CA ILE A 112 -17.47 15.34 -7.88
C ILE A 112 -18.63 15.07 -6.93
N SER A 113 -19.60 15.97 -6.87
CA SER A 113 -20.81 15.79 -6.04
C SER A 113 -21.63 14.55 -6.45
N GLN A 114 -21.76 14.32 -7.76
CA GLN A 114 -22.47 13.15 -8.29
C GLN A 114 -21.68 11.85 -8.05
N LEU A 115 -20.37 11.89 -8.17
CA LEU A 115 -19.50 10.75 -7.88
C LEU A 115 -19.56 10.36 -6.39
N ARG A 116 -19.61 11.34 -5.47
CA ARG A 116 -19.84 11.08 -4.03
C ARG A 116 -21.17 10.40 -3.75
N ASN A 117 -22.24 10.90 -4.36
CA ASN A 117 -23.56 10.29 -4.22
C ASN A 117 -23.56 8.84 -4.74
N GLN A 118 -22.87 8.59 -5.85
CA GLN A 118 -22.74 7.24 -6.39
C GLN A 118 -21.95 6.32 -5.44
N LEU A 119 -20.85 6.79 -4.88
CA LEU A 119 -20.06 6.05 -3.88
C LEU A 119 -20.90 5.72 -2.65
N LYS A 120 -21.68 6.68 -2.14
CA LYS A 120 -22.61 6.46 -1.03
C LYS A 120 -23.64 5.38 -1.35
N ASN A 121 -24.24 5.42 -2.55
CA ASN A 121 -25.21 4.41 -2.99
C ASN A 121 -24.59 3.01 -3.08
N LEU A 122 -23.34 2.90 -3.58
CA LEU A 122 -22.63 1.63 -3.63
C LEU A 122 -22.31 1.09 -2.22
N ASN A 123 -21.94 1.97 -1.29
CA ASN A 123 -21.63 1.62 0.10
C ASN A 123 -22.87 1.13 0.86
N THR A 124 -24.05 1.69 0.61
CA THR A 124 -25.30 1.30 1.28
C THR A 124 -26.03 0.15 0.59
N GLY A 125 -25.74 -0.15 -0.69
CA GLY A 125 -26.38 -1.21 -1.47
C GLY A 125 -26.06 -2.62 -0.95
N SER A 126 -26.94 -3.57 -1.29
CA SER A 126 -26.74 -5.01 -1.04
C SER A 126 -26.37 -5.69 -2.35
N TRP A 127 -25.27 -6.44 -2.36
CA TRP A 127 -24.69 -7.04 -3.55
C TRP A 127 -24.45 -8.53 -3.35
N SER A 128 -24.62 -9.34 -4.40
CA SER A 128 -24.27 -10.75 -4.37
C SER A 128 -22.73 -10.94 -4.39
N THR A 129 -22.26 -12.13 -4.04
CA THR A 129 -20.82 -12.46 -4.04
C THR A 129 -20.16 -12.24 -5.42
N ASP A 130 -20.88 -12.56 -6.50
CA ASP A 130 -20.36 -12.39 -7.86
C ASP A 130 -20.26 -10.91 -8.28
N GLU A 131 -21.15 -10.05 -7.77
CA GLU A 131 -21.15 -8.63 -8.02
C GLU A 131 -20.07 -7.88 -7.24
N LEU A 132 -19.73 -8.34 -6.04
CA LEU A 132 -18.84 -7.65 -5.11
C LEU A 132 -17.50 -7.27 -5.75
N LYS A 133 -16.92 -8.13 -6.59
CA LYS A 133 -15.65 -7.84 -7.27
C LYS A 133 -15.72 -6.56 -8.12
N HIS A 134 -16.81 -6.38 -8.85
CA HIS A 134 -17.00 -5.22 -9.73
C HIS A 134 -17.38 -3.97 -8.93
N ILE A 135 -18.20 -4.15 -7.90
CA ILE A 135 -18.58 -3.07 -6.99
C ILE A 135 -17.37 -2.54 -6.22
N HIS A 136 -16.51 -3.41 -5.67
CA HIS A 136 -15.29 -2.96 -5.00
C HIS A 136 -14.35 -2.21 -5.95
N GLN A 137 -14.24 -2.65 -7.20
CA GLN A 137 -13.43 -1.96 -8.18
C GLN A 137 -14.01 -0.59 -8.54
N GLU A 138 -15.34 -0.48 -8.66
CA GLU A 138 -16.04 0.78 -8.90
C GLU A 138 -15.86 1.74 -7.72
N GLN A 139 -16.02 1.25 -6.47
CA GLN A 139 -15.79 2.03 -5.25
C GLN A 139 -14.36 2.58 -5.20
N LEU A 140 -13.35 1.73 -5.47
CA LEU A 140 -11.95 2.14 -5.44
C LEU A 140 -11.66 3.28 -6.43
N TYR A 141 -12.16 3.19 -7.68
CA TYR A 141 -11.96 4.27 -8.65
C TYR A 141 -12.69 5.55 -8.25
N LEU A 142 -13.90 5.45 -7.70
CA LEU A 142 -14.66 6.61 -7.22
C LEU A 142 -13.90 7.32 -6.08
N GLU A 143 -13.39 6.57 -5.11
CA GLU A 143 -12.61 7.12 -4.00
C GLU A 143 -11.34 7.83 -4.51
N GLN A 144 -10.56 7.18 -5.37
CA GLN A 144 -9.35 7.78 -5.95
C GLN A 144 -9.65 9.08 -6.72
N MET A 145 -10.76 9.10 -7.48
CA MET A 145 -11.16 10.27 -8.24
C MET A 145 -11.60 11.41 -7.31
N ILE A 146 -12.40 11.11 -6.30
CA ILE A 146 -12.89 12.10 -5.33
C ILE A 146 -11.71 12.70 -4.57
N VAL A 147 -10.82 11.88 -4.04
CA VAL A 147 -9.62 12.33 -3.30
C VAL A 147 -8.73 13.23 -4.15
N LYS A 148 -8.56 12.94 -5.44
CA LYS A 148 -7.75 13.78 -6.36
C LYS A 148 -8.24 15.24 -6.46
N TYR A 149 -9.55 15.45 -6.32
CA TYR A 149 -10.18 16.78 -6.42
C TYR A 149 -10.52 17.41 -5.06
N GLU A 150 -10.35 16.65 -3.98
CA GLU A 150 -10.40 17.15 -2.63
C GLU A 150 -8.95 17.36 -2.17
N ASP A 151 -8.51 18.61 -2.08
CA ASP A 151 -7.21 18.99 -1.52
C ASP A 151 -7.20 18.69 0.01
N HIS A 152 -7.32 17.42 0.38
CA HIS A 152 -7.16 16.98 1.76
C HIS A 152 -5.70 16.57 1.96
N ALA A 153 -4.90 17.51 2.44
CA ALA A 153 -3.65 17.13 3.08
C ALA A 153 -3.99 16.16 4.24
N PRO A 154 -3.22 15.08 4.41
CA PRO A 154 -3.43 14.17 5.53
C PRO A 154 -3.45 14.92 6.85
N HIS A 155 -4.35 14.54 7.76
CA HIS A 155 -4.41 15.14 9.08
C HIS A 155 -3.06 15.04 9.79
N MET A 156 -2.68 16.10 10.47
CA MET A 156 -1.50 16.07 11.32
C MET A 156 -1.76 15.17 12.52
N LEU A 157 -0.75 14.43 12.92
CA LEU A 157 -0.80 13.68 14.16
C LEU A 157 -0.53 14.58 15.34
N SER A 158 -1.22 14.33 16.45
CA SER A 158 -0.99 15.03 17.71
C SER A 158 0.38 14.66 18.30
N THR A 159 0.86 15.47 19.23
CA THR A 159 2.06 15.12 20.00
C THR A 159 1.75 13.97 20.96
N PHE A 160 2.54 12.91 20.89
CA PHE A 160 2.39 11.72 21.74
C PHE A 160 3.04 11.97 23.11
N SER A 161 2.31 12.60 24.02
CA SER A 161 2.85 13.08 25.31
C SER A 161 2.62 12.14 26.49
N LYS A 162 1.99 10.98 26.26
CA LYS A 162 1.69 9.99 27.31
C LYS A 162 2.05 8.58 26.89
N PRO A 163 2.20 7.65 27.86
CA PRO A 163 2.44 6.24 27.53
C PRO A 163 1.19 5.58 26.93
N TYR A 164 1.41 4.70 25.96
CA TYR A 164 0.39 3.92 25.28
C TYR A 164 0.57 2.43 25.51
N SER A 165 -0.51 1.68 25.29
CA SER A 165 -0.44 0.24 25.12
C SER A 165 -0.53 -0.08 23.63
N VAL A 166 0.48 -0.77 23.11
CA VAL A 166 0.59 -1.07 21.69
C VAL A 166 0.78 -2.57 21.43
N LEU A 167 0.51 -2.98 20.22
CA LEU A 167 0.91 -4.26 19.66
C LEU A 167 2.02 -4.02 18.63
N LEU A 168 3.16 -4.66 18.82
CA LEU A 168 4.27 -4.69 17.88
C LEU A 168 4.15 -5.98 17.07
N THR A 169 4.00 -5.86 15.73
CA THR A 169 3.91 -7.01 14.83
C THR A 169 5.20 -7.18 14.04
N GLY A 170 5.47 -8.39 13.56
CA GLY A 170 6.68 -8.72 12.81
C GLY A 170 6.94 -10.22 12.81
N ALA A 171 8.18 -10.61 12.56
CA ALA A 171 8.59 -12.01 12.55
C ALA A 171 8.50 -12.63 13.96
N SER A 172 7.85 -13.78 14.09
CA SER A 172 7.63 -14.43 15.39
C SER A 172 8.91 -14.90 16.09
N CYS A 173 9.98 -15.14 15.32
CA CYS A 173 11.29 -15.55 15.85
C CYS A 173 11.97 -14.48 16.74
N VAL A 174 11.59 -13.19 16.60
CA VAL A 174 12.16 -12.11 17.42
C VAL A 174 11.27 -11.66 18.57
N TYR A 175 10.09 -12.24 18.75
CA TYR A 175 9.17 -11.81 19.82
C TYR A 175 9.76 -11.93 21.23
N ASP A 176 10.59 -12.95 21.48
CA ASP A 176 11.23 -13.12 22.78
C ASP A 176 12.32 -12.06 23.01
N LEU A 177 12.99 -11.60 21.96
CA LEU A 177 13.95 -10.48 22.03
C LEU A 177 13.21 -9.16 22.33
N ILE A 178 12.10 -8.88 21.63
CA ILE A 178 11.27 -7.72 21.93
C ILE A 178 10.76 -7.75 23.38
N CYS A 179 10.32 -8.92 23.87
CA CYS A 179 9.90 -9.05 25.26
C CYS A 179 11.03 -8.77 26.28
N LYS A 180 12.28 -9.12 25.95
CA LYS A 180 13.42 -8.81 26.82
C LYS A 180 13.65 -7.30 26.96
N ASP A 181 13.51 -6.54 25.87
CA ASP A 181 13.71 -5.09 25.88
C ASP A 181 12.68 -4.38 26.76
N PHE A 182 11.41 -4.76 26.64
CA PHE A 182 10.31 -4.11 27.37
C PHE A 182 9.98 -4.78 28.72
N LYS A 183 10.65 -5.90 29.04
CA LYS A 183 10.57 -6.59 30.34
C LYS A 183 9.10 -6.84 30.80
N LEU A 184 8.77 -6.39 32.00
CA LEU A 184 7.44 -6.58 32.60
C LEU A 184 6.28 -5.90 31.84
N ASN A 185 6.59 -4.92 30.99
CA ASN A 185 5.58 -4.24 30.18
C ASN A 185 5.21 -5.02 28.92
N ALA A 186 5.96 -6.07 28.56
CA ALA A 186 5.75 -6.86 27.35
C ALA A 186 5.08 -8.20 27.63
N ARG A 187 4.21 -8.58 26.68
CA ARG A 187 3.57 -9.89 26.68
C ARG A 187 3.48 -10.43 25.24
N LYS A 188 4.05 -11.61 25.01
CA LYS A 188 3.97 -12.33 23.74
C LYS A 188 2.52 -12.79 23.47
N LEU A 189 2.02 -12.56 22.27
CA LEU A 189 0.78 -13.06 21.72
C LEU A 189 1.09 -13.86 20.44
N SER A 190 0.11 -14.61 19.93
CA SER A 190 0.28 -15.38 18.68
C SER A 190 0.53 -14.50 17.44
N TYR A 191 0.13 -13.25 17.48
CA TYR A 191 0.16 -12.30 16.36
C TYR A 191 1.02 -11.05 16.63
N GLY A 192 1.85 -11.06 17.67
CA GLY A 192 2.73 -9.93 18.00
C GLY A 192 3.14 -9.89 19.47
N VAL A 193 3.80 -8.82 19.85
CA VAL A 193 4.15 -8.53 21.25
C VAL A 193 3.33 -7.33 21.71
N LYS A 194 2.47 -7.53 22.72
CA LYS A 194 1.77 -6.43 23.38
C LYS A 194 2.75 -5.76 24.36
N VAL A 195 2.97 -4.48 24.18
CA VAL A 195 3.75 -3.62 25.10
C VAL A 195 2.77 -2.65 25.75
N SER A 196 2.79 -2.54 27.07
CA SER A 196 1.80 -1.79 27.85
C SER A 196 2.45 -0.61 28.55
N ASN A 197 1.73 0.53 28.59
CA ASN A 197 2.11 1.70 29.36
C ASN A 197 3.56 2.18 29.07
N THR A 198 3.90 2.35 27.80
CA THR A 198 5.24 2.72 27.34
C THR A 198 5.14 3.95 26.42
N GLU A 199 6.07 4.87 26.56
CA GLU A 199 6.20 6.05 25.70
C GLU A 199 6.59 5.65 24.28
N LEU A 200 6.10 6.36 23.27
CA LEU A 200 6.30 6.01 21.88
C LEU A 200 7.79 6.08 21.49
N ASP A 201 8.51 7.08 21.98
CA ASP A 201 9.95 7.21 21.74
C ASP A 201 10.72 5.99 22.22
N HIS A 202 10.36 5.44 23.40
CA HIS A 202 10.97 4.19 23.88
C HIS A 202 10.57 2.98 23.02
N ILE A 203 9.34 2.96 22.46
CA ILE A 203 8.94 1.89 21.52
C ILE A 203 9.82 1.92 20.28
N PHE A 204 10.09 3.10 19.72
CA PHE A 204 10.91 3.27 18.52
C PHE A 204 12.43 3.10 18.74
N THR A 205 12.91 2.86 19.97
CA THR A 205 14.28 2.36 20.16
C THR A 205 14.44 0.91 19.73
N ASN A 206 13.37 0.10 19.76
CA ASN A 206 13.40 -1.29 19.29
C ASN A 206 13.27 -1.34 17.76
N ARG A 207 14.14 -2.10 17.10
CA ARG A 207 14.24 -2.20 15.64
C ARG A 207 13.61 -3.47 15.07
N LEU A 208 13.04 -4.36 15.91
CA LEU A 208 12.66 -5.73 15.56
C LEU A 208 11.19 -5.90 15.16
N PHE A 209 10.39 -4.83 15.11
CA PHE A 209 8.99 -4.88 14.71
C PHE A 209 8.71 -4.18 13.38
N GLU A 210 7.70 -4.65 12.65
CA GLU A 210 7.27 -4.05 11.37
C GLU A 210 6.22 -2.96 11.57
N GLU A 211 5.23 -3.20 12.44
CA GLU A 211 4.13 -2.27 12.67
C GLU A 211 3.92 -2.03 14.17
N VAL A 212 3.57 -0.80 14.50
CA VAL A 212 3.05 -0.41 15.82
C VAL A 212 1.55 -0.14 15.70
N LEU A 213 0.76 -0.80 16.55
CA LEU A 213 -0.69 -0.70 16.55
C LEU A 213 -1.15 -0.31 17.95
N PHE A 214 -1.89 0.79 18.07
CA PHE A 214 -2.37 1.31 19.34
C PHE A 214 -3.58 0.49 19.83
N LEU A 215 -3.51 -0.07 21.02
CA LEU A 215 -4.61 -0.85 21.61
C LEU A 215 -5.79 0.06 21.99
N VAL A 216 -6.97 -0.24 21.48
CA VAL A 216 -8.21 0.43 21.91
C VAL A 216 -8.71 -0.21 23.23
N PRO A 217 -8.71 0.54 24.35
CA PRO A 217 -9.21 -0.02 25.61
C PRO A 217 -10.73 -0.18 25.58
N LEU A 218 -11.19 -1.39 25.81
CA LEU A 218 -12.63 -1.67 25.94
C LEU A 218 -13.13 -1.35 27.34
N LYS A 219 -14.41 -1.00 27.44
CA LYS A 219 -15.10 -0.88 28.74
C LYS A 219 -15.09 -2.24 29.45
N ARG A 220 -14.89 -2.24 30.77
CA ARG A 220 -14.85 -3.46 31.57
C ARG A 220 -16.13 -4.29 31.38
N GLY A 221 -15.97 -5.57 31.09
CA GLY A 221 -17.07 -6.52 30.85
C GLY A 221 -17.61 -6.52 29.43
N MET A 222 -17.15 -5.64 28.52
CA MET A 222 -17.54 -5.67 27.11
C MET A 222 -16.54 -6.48 26.29
N LEU A 223 -17.08 -7.21 25.30
CA LEU A 223 -16.31 -8.01 24.35
C LEU A 223 -16.73 -7.62 22.93
N ILE A 224 -15.77 -7.52 22.03
CA ILE A 224 -16.06 -7.40 20.61
C ILE A 224 -16.28 -8.81 20.07
N THR A 225 -17.51 -9.06 19.63
CA THR A 225 -17.90 -10.26 18.87
C THR A 225 -18.46 -9.83 17.52
N TYR A 226 -18.82 -10.79 16.68
CA TYR A 226 -19.49 -10.49 15.41
C TYR A 226 -20.77 -9.64 15.60
N ASP A 227 -21.55 -9.95 16.63
CA ASP A 227 -22.86 -9.34 16.87
C ASP A 227 -22.78 -8.05 17.72
N THR A 228 -21.80 -7.94 18.62
CA THR A 228 -21.68 -6.83 19.58
C THR A 228 -20.63 -5.79 19.19
N ALA A 229 -20.02 -5.90 18.02
CA ALA A 229 -18.84 -5.10 17.64
C ALA A 229 -19.11 -3.60 17.75
N ILE A 230 -20.16 -3.10 17.11
CA ILE A 230 -20.43 -1.66 17.10
C ILE A 230 -20.74 -1.14 18.50
N GLU A 231 -21.57 -1.86 19.28
CA GLU A 231 -21.88 -1.47 20.64
C GLU A 231 -20.61 -1.41 21.52
N ALA A 232 -19.77 -2.45 21.43
CA ALA A 232 -18.53 -2.53 22.19
C ALA A 232 -17.53 -1.42 21.78
N LEU A 233 -17.43 -1.10 20.50
CA LEU A 233 -16.54 -0.06 19.98
C LEU A 233 -17.05 1.34 20.35
N CYS A 234 -18.35 1.61 20.22
CA CYS A 234 -18.95 2.89 20.64
C CYS A 234 -18.84 3.12 22.15
N ALA A 235 -18.98 2.06 22.95
CA ALA A 235 -18.81 2.15 24.41
C ALA A 235 -17.33 2.16 24.85
N SER A 236 -16.40 1.90 23.94
CA SER A 236 -14.95 1.94 24.18
C SER A 236 -14.39 3.36 24.13
N LYS A 237 -13.08 3.49 24.23
CA LYS A 237 -12.37 4.74 24.00
C LYS A 237 -12.00 4.99 22.53
N LEU A 238 -12.61 4.28 21.56
CA LEU A 238 -12.23 4.37 20.15
C LEU A 238 -12.24 5.80 19.64
N PHE A 239 -13.37 6.49 19.69
CA PHE A 239 -13.52 7.84 19.15
C PHE A 239 -12.67 8.86 19.91
N ALA A 240 -12.69 8.83 21.25
CA ALA A 240 -11.86 9.71 22.08
C ALA A 240 -10.36 9.49 21.81
N MET A 241 -9.93 8.26 21.53
CA MET A 241 -8.55 7.96 21.19
C MET A 241 -8.18 8.46 19.81
N ILE A 242 -9.08 8.39 18.83
CA ILE A 242 -8.86 8.95 17.49
C ILE A 242 -8.73 10.48 17.57
N GLU A 243 -9.64 11.16 18.28
CA GLU A 243 -9.58 12.60 18.51
C GLU A 243 -8.31 13.04 19.28
N GLU A 244 -7.74 12.16 20.08
CA GLU A 244 -6.47 12.41 20.76
C GLU A 244 -5.26 12.23 19.84
N LEU A 245 -5.29 11.22 18.94
CA LEU A 245 -4.16 10.87 18.08
C LEU A 245 -4.01 11.80 16.86
N PHE A 246 -5.09 12.45 16.44
CA PHE A 246 -5.11 13.36 15.30
C PHE A 246 -5.38 14.79 15.73
N VAL A 247 -4.75 15.76 15.06
CA VAL A 247 -5.16 17.17 15.13
C VAL A 247 -6.41 17.30 14.26
N CYS A 248 -7.59 17.20 14.89
CA CYS A 248 -8.85 17.26 14.18
C CYS A 248 -9.14 18.67 13.67
N ASP A 249 -9.51 18.78 12.43
CA ASP A 249 -10.14 19.95 11.81
C ASP A 249 -11.61 19.59 11.45
N ASN A 250 -12.22 20.36 10.56
CA ASN A 250 -13.60 20.10 10.13
C ASN A 250 -13.70 19.05 9.02
N THR A 251 -12.59 18.44 8.61
CA THR A 251 -12.60 17.40 7.58
C THR A 251 -12.70 16.01 8.21
N PRO A 252 -13.33 15.03 7.54
CA PRO A 252 -13.44 13.68 8.07
C PRO A 252 -12.13 12.90 7.92
N ILE A 253 -11.72 12.19 8.97
CA ILE A 253 -10.59 11.26 8.92
C ILE A 253 -10.99 10.03 8.10
N THR A 254 -10.18 9.69 7.11
CA THR A 254 -10.40 8.49 6.31
C THR A 254 -9.90 7.24 7.04
N PHE A 255 -10.74 6.19 7.07
CA PHE A 255 -10.35 4.95 7.73
C PHE A 255 -10.67 3.71 6.90
N ARG A 256 -10.00 2.61 7.25
CA ARG A 256 -10.28 1.27 6.75
C ARG A 256 -10.34 0.27 7.90
N ILE A 257 -11.15 -0.79 7.76
CA ILE A 257 -11.17 -1.92 8.71
C ILE A 257 -10.45 -3.11 8.11
N ASP A 258 -9.57 -3.74 8.90
CA ASP A 258 -8.88 -4.98 8.58
C ASP A 258 -9.14 -6.01 9.69
N VAL A 259 -9.64 -7.18 9.32
CA VAL A 259 -9.93 -8.28 10.26
C VAL A 259 -8.94 -9.42 10.01
N ARG A 260 -8.18 -9.77 11.05
CA ARG A 260 -7.20 -10.86 11.04
C ARG A 260 -7.69 -12.01 11.91
N GLY A 261 -7.64 -13.22 11.38
CA GLY A 261 -8.06 -14.44 12.06
C GLY A 261 -8.58 -15.50 11.11
N THR A 262 -9.32 -16.45 11.62
CA THR A 262 -9.79 -17.63 10.89
C THR A 262 -11.21 -17.48 10.32
N MET A 263 -11.82 -16.29 10.45
CA MET A 263 -13.16 -16.04 9.90
C MET A 263 -13.17 -16.24 8.38
N PRO A 264 -14.14 -16.96 7.79
CA PRO A 264 -14.29 -17.11 6.34
C PRO A 264 -14.41 -15.76 5.63
N ASP A 265 -13.80 -15.63 4.47
CA ASP A 265 -13.68 -14.35 3.76
C ASP A 265 -15.02 -13.72 3.39
N ASP A 266 -16.00 -14.49 2.95
CA ASP A 266 -17.34 -13.98 2.64
C ASP A 266 -18.00 -13.34 3.87
N LYS A 267 -17.95 -14.04 5.01
CA LYS A 267 -18.49 -13.53 6.29
C LYS A 267 -17.70 -12.30 6.73
N LYS A 268 -16.39 -12.33 6.62
CA LYS A 268 -15.49 -11.22 6.97
C LYS A 268 -15.80 -9.97 6.15
N ASN A 269 -15.88 -10.09 4.82
CA ASN A 269 -16.13 -8.97 3.92
C ASN A 269 -17.51 -8.32 4.18
N LYS A 270 -18.55 -9.15 4.40
CA LYS A 270 -19.88 -8.65 4.77
C LYS A 270 -19.85 -7.89 6.08
N TRP A 271 -19.17 -8.44 7.08
CA TRP A 271 -19.06 -7.82 8.41
C TRP A 271 -18.28 -6.51 8.37
N VAL A 272 -17.11 -6.49 7.70
CA VAL A 272 -16.29 -5.28 7.52
C VAL A 272 -17.11 -4.16 6.88
N LYS A 273 -17.85 -4.47 5.80
CA LYS A 273 -18.72 -3.50 5.13
C LYS A 273 -19.77 -2.92 6.09
N GLN A 274 -20.49 -3.79 6.82
CA GLN A 274 -21.52 -3.37 7.77
C GLN A 274 -20.92 -2.54 8.92
N LEU A 275 -19.81 -2.99 9.49
CA LEU A 275 -19.15 -2.32 10.61
C LEU A 275 -18.57 -0.96 10.21
N SER A 276 -18.04 -0.83 8.98
CA SER A 276 -17.55 0.44 8.46
C SER A 276 -18.66 1.49 8.36
N LEU A 277 -19.83 1.10 7.84
CA LEU A 277 -21.00 1.99 7.79
C LEU A 277 -21.45 2.42 9.19
N GLN A 278 -21.55 1.46 10.12
CA GLN A 278 -21.96 1.71 11.49
C GLN A 278 -20.99 2.64 12.24
N ILE A 279 -19.67 2.49 12.02
CA ILE A 279 -18.67 3.40 12.61
C ILE A 279 -18.77 4.80 12.01
N SER A 280 -18.96 4.93 10.69
CA SER A 280 -19.18 6.24 10.05
C SER A 280 -20.42 6.93 10.61
N ASP A 281 -21.53 6.22 10.73
CA ASP A 281 -22.77 6.76 11.31
C ASP A 281 -22.59 7.14 12.78
N ALA A 282 -21.97 6.28 13.59
CA ALA A 282 -21.74 6.52 15.02
C ALA A 282 -20.76 7.67 15.30
N SER A 283 -19.88 7.99 14.35
CA SER A 283 -18.98 9.15 14.42
C SER A 283 -19.61 10.44 13.90
N GLU A 284 -20.90 10.42 13.52
CA GLU A 284 -21.60 11.57 12.91
C GLU A 284 -20.87 12.09 11.65
N GLY A 285 -20.27 11.18 10.90
CA GLY A 285 -19.54 11.49 9.65
C GLY A 285 -18.10 12.01 9.87
N LYS A 286 -17.60 12.08 11.10
CA LYS A 286 -16.19 12.43 11.37
C LYS A 286 -15.21 11.36 10.86
N LEU A 287 -15.66 10.11 10.72
CA LEU A 287 -14.90 9.02 10.15
C LEU A 287 -15.58 8.54 8.86
N VAL A 288 -14.83 8.51 7.77
CA VAL A 288 -15.31 8.07 6.46
C VAL A 288 -14.50 6.86 5.99
N ASN A 289 -15.21 5.76 5.66
CA ASN A 289 -14.55 4.58 5.17
C ASN A 289 -13.95 4.79 3.78
N ALA A 290 -12.67 4.49 3.62
CA ALA A 290 -11.94 4.54 2.36
C ALA A 290 -11.26 3.20 2.06
N LEU A 291 -11.31 2.74 0.81
CA LEU A 291 -10.66 1.48 0.39
C LEU A 291 -9.20 1.71 -0.02
N GLY A 292 -8.87 2.89 -0.51
CA GLY A 292 -7.55 3.29 -1.00
C GLY A 292 -6.82 4.18 0.00
N ASP A 293 -6.90 5.48 -0.16
CA ASP A 293 -6.15 6.47 0.64
C ASP A 293 -6.84 6.70 1.99
N TYR A 294 -6.42 5.96 2.99
CA TYR A 294 -6.90 6.08 4.36
C TYR A 294 -5.75 6.45 5.30
N GLU A 295 -6.05 7.21 6.33
CA GLU A 295 -5.10 7.70 7.34
C GLU A 295 -5.06 6.79 8.57
N LEU A 296 -6.17 6.09 8.81
CA LEU A 296 -6.38 5.24 9.97
C LEU A 296 -6.80 3.83 9.56
N LEU A 297 -6.09 2.82 10.06
CA LEU A 297 -6.52 1.43 9.95
C LEU A 297 -7.03 0.92 11.30
N ILE A 298 -8.30 0.55 11.35
CA ILE A 298 -8.90 -0.12 12.51
C ILE A 298 -8.72 -1.63 12.31
N ARG A 299 -7.79 -2.23 13.05
CA ARG A 299 -7.47 -3.65 12.94
C ARG A 299 -8.09 -4.47 14.06
N LEU A 300 -8.81 -5.51 13.69
CA LEU A 300 -9.45 -6.45 14.61
C LEU A 300 -8.73 -7.79 14.54
N TYR A 301 -8.13 -8.23 15.64
CA TYR A 301 -7.52 -9.56 15.77
C TYR A 301 -8.47 -10.52 16.47
N GLN A 302 -8.86 -11.60 15.77
CA GLN A 302 -9.66 -12.68 16.32
C GLN A 302 -8.83 -13.49 17.31
N LYS A 303 -9.43 -13.78 18.48
CA LYS A 303 -8.88 -14.66 19.50
C LYS A 303 -9.48 -16.05 19.39
N ALA A 304 -8.92 -17.00 20.14
CA ALA A 304 -9.38 -18.39 20.17
C ALA A 304 -10.84 -18.56 20.66
N ASP A 305 -11.32 -17.63 21.49
CA ASP A 305 -12.71 -17.59 21.98
C ASP A 305 -13.69 -16.87 21.02
N ASN A 306 -13.27 -16.61 19.78
CA ASN A 306 -14.02 -15.85 18.78
C ASN A 306 -14.35 -14.40 19.17
N THR A 307 -13.72 -13.86 20.19
CA THR A 307 -13.74 -12.42 20.47
C THR A 307 -12.63 -11.70 19.70
N PHE A 308 -12.69 -10.37 19.64
CA PHE A 308 -11.70 -9.58 18.92
C PHE A 308 -11.03 -8.57 19.85
N SER A 309 -9.74 -8.32 19.60
CA SER A 309 -9.04 -7.15 20.10
C SER A 309 -9.00 -6.10 19.02
N CYS A 310 -9.24 -4.84 19.37
CA CYS A 310 -9.22 -3.71 18.44
C CYS A 310 -7.93 -2.89 18.61
N TYR A 311 -7.31 -2.57 17.49
CA TYR A 311 -6.11 -1.75 17.42
C TYR A 311 -6.25 -0.69 16.32
N LEU A 312 -5.56 0.44 16.50
CA LEU A 312 -5.44 1.51 15.52
C LEU A 312 -4.03 1.53 14.95
N LYS A 313 -3.89 1.54 13.63
CA LYS A 313 -2.65 1.86 12.94
C LYS A 313 -2.77 3.23 12.30
N LEU A 314 -1.89 4.13 12.66
CA LEU A 314 -1.75 5.43 12.02
C LEU A 314 -0.84 5.28 10.81
N ILE A 315 -1.36 5.60 9.62
CA ILE A 315 -0.60 5.36 8.38
C ILE A 315 0.57 6.33 8.25
N ASN A 316 0.36 7.58 8.68
CA ASN A 316 1.36 8.64 8.60
C ASN A 316 2.22 8.79 9.88
N LEU A 317 2.24 7.76 10.74
CA LEU A 317 3.09 7.79 11.94
C LEU A 317 4.57 7.80 11.51
N PRO A 318 5.34 8.85 11.89
CA PRO A 318 6.75 8.91 11.55
C PRO A 318 7.52 7.74 12.17
N ASP A 319 8.39 7.14 11.37
CA ASP A 319 9.30 6.08 11.81
C ASP A 319 10.71 6.38 11.30
N GLU A 320 11.55 6.92 12.17
CA GLU A 320 12.92 7.32 11.85
C GLU A 320 13.95 6.20 12.09
N ARG A 321 13.53 5.02 12.55
CA ARG A 321 14.45 3.91 12.86
C ARG A 321 15.37 3.55 11.69
N PHE A 322 14.88 3.69 10.47
CA PHE A 322 15.56 3.31 9.24
C PHE A 322 15.76 4.50 8.28
N ALA A 323 15.86 5.71 8.81
CA ALA A 323 15.97 6.95 8.03
C ALA A 323 17.18 7.00 7.07
N TYR A 324 18.22 6.22 7.35
CA TYR A 324 19.38 6.07 6.47
C TYR A 324 19.03 5.44 5.13
N ARG A 325 17.99 4.58 5.08
CA ARG A 325 17.63 3.76 3.91
C ARG A 325 16.73 4.55 2.96
N LYS A 326 17.31 5.47 2.21
CA LYS A 326 16.60 6.25 1.17
C LYS A 326 16.67 5.58 -0.21
N ASN A 327 17.77 4.87 -0.50
CA ASN A 327 18.05 4.28 -1.80
C ASN A 327 18.03 2.75 -1.69
N TYR A 328 17.16 2.11 -2.48
CA TYR A 328 17.01 0.65 -2.50
C TYR A 328 16.45 0.19 -3.84
N THR A 329 16.52 -1.10 -4.12
CA THR A 329 15.90 -1.79 -5.25
C THR A 329 14.71 -2.61 -4.78
N SER A 330 13.88 -3.10 -5.70
CA SER A 330 12.73 -3.96 -5.37
C SER A 330 13.12 -5.26 -4.65
N THR A 331 14.35 -5.73 -4.89
CA THR A 331 14.92 -6.95 -4.28
C THR A 331 15.67 -6.69 -2.99
N SER A 332 15.83 -5.43 -2.56
CA SER A 332 16.57 -5.12 -1.34
C SER A 332 15.86 -5.61 -0.09
N MET A 333 16.59 -6.30 0.79
CA MET A 333 16.11 -6.76 2.10
C MET A 333 15.43 -5.64 2.89
N LYS A 334 14.32 -5.94 3.57
CA LYS A 334 13.68 -4.98 4.48
C LYS A 334 14.57 -4.73 5.70
N PRO A 335 14.70 -3.49 6.17
CA PRO A 335 15.60 -3.16 7.27
C PRO A 335 15.22 -3.85 8.59
N VAL A 336 13.92 -4.06 8.85
CA VAL A 336 13.46 -4.85 10.01
C VAL A 336 13.94 -6.31 9.94
N ALA A 337 13.96 -6.92 8.74
CA ALA A 337 14.47 -8.26 8.54
C ALA A 337 15.98 -8.32 8.82
N ALA A 338 16.73 -7.34 8.29
CA ALA A 338 18.18 -7.21 8.55
C ALA A 338 18.48 -7.03 10.05
N ALA A 339 17.77 -6.12 10.72
CA ALA A 339 17.90 -5.93 12.17
C ALA A 339 17.58 -7.21 12.96
N SER A 340 16.54 -7.95 12.52
CA SER A 340 16.15 -9.22 13.13
C SER A 340 17.24 -10.29 12.97
N MET A 341 17.86 -10.39 11.79
CA MET A 341 18.99 -11.28 11.53
C MET A 341 20.16 -10.93 12.45
N CYS A 342 20.55 -9.65 12.54
CA CYS A 342 21.61 -9.20 13.41
C CYS A 342 21.33 -9.55 14.88
N ALA A 343 20.12 -9.29 15.37
CA ALA A 343 19.75 -9.60 16.75
C ALA A 343 19.78 -11.11 17.05
N LEU A 344 19.36 -11.96 16.10
CA LEU A 344 19.40 -13.42 16.24
C LEU A 344 20.81 -13.99 16.15
N CYS A 345 21.67 -13.41 15.29
CA CYS A 345 23.04 -13.84 15.09
C CYS A 345 24.00 -13.24 16.12
N SER A 346 23.55 -12.31 16.95
CA SER A 346 24.39 -11.59 17.91
C SER A 346 25.25 -12.46 18.84
N PRO A 347 24.83 -13.68 19.27
CA PRO A 347 25.69 -14.53 20.09
C PRO A 347 26.99 -15.02 19.40
N TYR A 348 27.07 -14.87 18.08
CA TYR A 348 28.21 -15.29 17.25
C TYR A 348 29.07 -14.11 16.79
N PHE A 349 28.70 -12.88 17.13
CA PHE A 349 29.43 -11.69 16.72
C PHE A 349 30.76 -11.58 17.51
N VAL A 350 31.79 -11.15 16.80
CA VAL A 350 33.15 -11.03 17.33
C VAL A 350 33.53 -9.56 17.47
N GLU A 351 34.21 -9.21 18.53
CA GLU A 351 34.81 -7.88 18.73
C GLU A 351 35.99 -7.69 17.75
N ASP A 352 36.13 -6.47 17.22
CA ASP A 352 37.12 -6.10 16.20
C ASP A 352 37.11 -6.99 14.95
N ALA A 353 35.91 -7.48 14.57
CA ALA A 353 35.72 -8.38 13.44
C ALA A 353 36.02 -7.72 12.09
N GLN A 354 36.56 -8.51 11.17
CA GLN A 354 36.47 -8.27 9.73
C GLN A 354 35.19 -8.90 9.18
N VAL A 355 34.26 -8.08 8.76
CA VAL A 355 32.90 -8.50 8.34
C VAL A 355 32.76 -8.42 6.83
N LEU A 356 32.17 -9.45 6.23
CA LEU A 356 31.88 -9.51 4.79
C LEU A 356 30.39 -9.82 4.54
N ASP A 357 29.79 -9.08 3.61
CA ASP A 357 28.54 -9.45 2.94
C ASP A 357 28.85 -9.68 1.45
N CYS A 358 28.66 -10.93 1.00
CA CYS A 358 29.02 -11.37 -0.36
C CYS A 358 28.05 -10.90 -1.43
N PHE A 359 26.82 -10.50 -1.05
CA PHE A 359 25.72 -10.08 -1.93
C PHE A 359 25.00 -8.88 -1.31
N CYS A 360 25.77 -7.82 -0.99
CA CYS A 360 25.31 -6.76 -0.09
C CYS A 360 24.17 -5.88 -0.64
N GLY A 361 23.91 -5.92 -1.94
CA GLY A 361 22.86 -5.12 -2.56
C GLY A 361 22.95 -3.63 -2.21
N SER A 362 21.91 -3.08 -1.58
CA SER A 362 21.88 -1.69 -1.09
C SER A 362 22.53 -1.49 0.29
N GLY A 363 23.24 -2.49 0.80
CA GLY A 363 24.00 -2.44 2.05
C GLY A 363 23.19 -2.53 3.34
N THR A 364 21.90 -2.88 3.25
CA THR A 364 20.97 -2.84 4.40
C THR A 364 21.45 -3.73 5.55
N LEU A 365 21.87 -4.97 5.25
CA LEU A 365 22.28 -5.93 6.28
C LEU A 365 23.56 -5.48 7.01
N LEU A 366 24.58 -5.01 6.27
CA LEU A 366 25.81 -4.47 6.87
C LEU A 366 25.53 -3.23 7.73
N LEU A 367 24.64 -2.34 7.27
CA LEU A 367 24.30 -1.15 8.03
C LEU A 367 23.58 -1.49 9.35
N GLU A 368 22.65 -2.45 9.33
CA GLU A 368 22.01 -2.93 10.55
C GLU A 368 23.00 -3.65 11.47
N ARG A 369 23.97 -4.43 10.92
CA ARG A 369 25.04 -5.03 11.70
C ARG A 369 25.92 -3.98 12.42
N MET A 370 26.24 -2.88 11.73
CA MET A 370 27.01 -1.78 12.31
C MET A 370 26.21 -1.00 13.36
N ILE A 371 24.92 -0.77 13.11
CA ILE A 371 24.04 -0.12 14.09
C ILE A 371 23.92 -0.98 15.35
N TYR A 372 23.71 -2.29 15.18
CA TYR A 372 23.65 -3.23 16.29
C TYR A 372 24.96 -3.22 17.13
N ALA A 373 26.11 -3.21 16.45
CA ALA A 373 27.41 -3.15 17.14
C ALA A 373 27.53 -1.86 17.96
N LYS A 374 27.14 -0.72 17.39
CA LYS A 374 27.17 0.55 18.11
C LYS A 374 26.25 0.57 19.34
N GLU A 375 25.10 -0.09 19.27
CA GLU A 375 24.18 -0.23 20.41
C GLU A 375 24.75 -1.13 21.51
N CYS A 376 25.66 -2.04 21.15
CA CYS A 376 26.34 -2.97 22.07
C CYS A 376 27.79 -2.56 22.43
N ASP A 377 28.22 -1.34 22.07
CA ASP A 377 29.60 -0.83 22.27
C ASP A 377 30.68 -1.73 21.64
N MET A 378 30.38 -2.40 20.51
CA MET A 378 31.32 -3.25 19.77
C MET A 378 32.01 -2.46 18.66
N SER A 379 33.28 -2.79 18.39
CA SER A 379 34.08 -2.23 17.29
C SER A 379 34.26 -3.22 16.12
N PHE A 380 34.77 -2.69 14.99
CA PHE A 380 35.12 -3.47 13.80
C PHE A 380 36.55 -3.17 13.37
N ALA A 381 37.28 -4.20 12.93
CA ALA A 381 38.52 -3.99 12.19
C ALA A 381 38.24 -3.43 10.79
N SER A 382 37.27 -4.01 10.09
CA SER A 382 36.82 -3.53 8.77
C SER A 382 35.51 -4.18 8.36
N VAL A 383 34.74 -3.49 7.48
CA VAL A 383 33.46 -3.98 6.95
C VAL A 383 33.47 -3.90 5.43
N TYR A 384 33.20 -5.01 4.78
CA TYR A 384 33.21 -5.15 3.32
C TYR A 384 31.86 -5.60 2.79
N GLY A 385 31.45 -4.99 1.66
CA GLY A 385 30.27 -5.39 0.92
C GLY A 385 30.59 -5.63 -0.55
N LEU A 386 30.28 -6.81 -1.05
CA LEU A 386 30.41 -7.17 -2.46
C LEU A 386 29.06 -7.18 -3.11
N ASP A 387 29.02 -6.74 -4.38
CA ASP A 387 27.89 -6.97 -5.27
C ASP A 387 28.38 -6.85 -6.72
N ILE A 388 27.73 -7.58 -7.61
CA ILE A 388 28.03 -7.51 -9.04
C ILE A 388 27.37 -6.27 -9.69
N TYR A 389 26.27 -5.77 -9.11
CA TYR A 389 25.50 -4.66 -9.66
C TYR A 389 25.98 -3.31 -9.15
N GLY A 390 26.67 -2.55 -10.00
CA GLY A 390 27.20 -1.23 -9.65
C GLY A 390 26.16 -0.26 -9.11
N LYS A 391 24.93 -0.27 -9.65
CA LYS A 391 23.82 0.59 -9.16
C LYS A 391 23.38 0.25 -7.73
N ALA A 392 23.41 -1.03 -7.35
CA ALA A 392 23.13 -1.43 -5.98
C ALA A 392 24.20 -0.90 -5.02
N LEU A 393 25.47 -0.95 -5.42
CA LEU A 393 26.60 -0.39 -4.64
C LEU A 393 26.57 1.15 -4.54
N GLU A 394 26.08 1.85 -5.56
CA GLU A 394 25.84 3.30 -5.47
C GLU A 394 24.79 3.62 -4.39
N ASN A 395 23.70 2.86 -4.37
CA ASN A 395 22.69 2.95 -3.32
C ASN A 395 23.30 2.65 -1.93
N ALA A 396 24.11 1.59 -1.83
CA ALA A 396 24.76 1.18 -0.59
C ALA A 396 25.71 2.28 -0.06
N LYS A 397 26.53 2.86 -0.93
CA LYS A 397 27.42 4.00 -0.58
C LYS A 397 26.63 5.21 -0.09
N SER A 398 25.53 5.54 -0.76
CA SER A 398 24.66 6.65 -0.35
C SER A 398 24.00 6.39 1.03
N ASN A 399 23.51 5.18 1.27
CA ASN A 399 22.92 4.79 2.56
C ASN A 399 23.97 4.78 3.67
N ALA A 400 25.17 4.26 3.41
CA ALA A 400 26.29 4.27 4.37
C ALA A 400 26.72 5.69 4.77
N ALA A 401 26.85 6.58 3.79
CA ALA A 401 27.17 7.99 4.05
C ALA A 401 26.11 8.66 4.95
N ARG A 402 24.82 8.37 4.73
CA ARG A 402 23.72 8.91 5.57
C ARG A 402 23.73 8.38 6.98
N SER A 403 24.12 7.13 7.18
CA SER A 403 24.24 6.51 8.52
C SER A 403 25.53 6.90 9.26
N GLY A 404 26.46 7.59 8.58
CA GLY A 404 27.77 7.93 9.12
C GLY A 404 28.72 6.73 9.28
N ASN A 405 28.45 5.63 8.58
CA ASN A 405 29.23 4.41 8.64
C ASN A 405 30.23 4.32 7.46
N VAL A 406 31.39 3.71 7.69
CA VAL A 406 32.41 3.44 6.68
C VAL A 406 32.38 1.97 6.31
N ILE A 407 32.09 1.66 5.06
CA ILE A 407 32.04 0.31 4.50
C ILE A 407 32.84 0.31 3.19
N HIS A 408 33.67 -0.72 2.99
CA HIS A 408 34.42 -0.93 1.77
C HIS A 408 33.55 -1.67 0.75
N PHE A 409 32.95 -0.95 -0.19
CA PHE A 409 32.14 -1.53 -1.25
C PHE A 409 32.97 -1.89 -2.47
N ILE A 410 32.90 -3.14 -2.92
CA ILE A 410 33.67 -3.71 -4.03
C ILE A 410 32.71 -4.27 -5.07
N GLN A 411 32.79 -3.75 -6.30
CA GLN A 411 32.04 -4.31 -7.42
C GLN A 411 32.79 -5.51 -8.00
N ARG A 412 32.37 -6.71 -7.63
CA ARG A 412 32.97 -7.94 -8.11
C ARG A 412 32.03 -9.12 -7.94
N ASP A 413 32.15 -10.10 -8.82
CA ASP A 413 31.54 -11.40 -8.67
C ASP A 413 32.18 -12.14 -7.49
N PHE A 414 31.36 -12.76 -6.63
CA PHE A 414 31.82 -13.46 -5.43
C PHE A 414 32.78 -14.61 -5.76
N GLY A 415 32.51 -15.40 -6.81
CA GLY A 415 33.37 -16.51 -7.22
C GLY A 415 34.78 -16.10 -7.67
N SER A 416 34.95 -14.83 -8.06
CA SER A 416 36.25 -14.24 -8.45
C SER A 416 36.89 -13.38 -7.38
N PHE A 417 36.25 -13.23 -6.21
CA PHE A 417 36.76 -12.41 -5.12
C PHE A 417 37.83 -13.16 -4.29
N SER A 418 38.92 -12.47 -4.00
CA SER A 418 39.94 -12.90 -3.05
C SER A 418 40.39 -11.71 -2.20
N HIS A 419 40.76 -11.98 -0.97
CA HIS A 419 41.25 -11.00 -0.03
C HIS A 419 42.48 -11.55 0.72
N ASP A 420 43.41 -10.69 1.08
CA ASP A 420 44.66 -11.10 1.74
C ASP A 420 44.44 -11.57 3.17
N TYR A 421 43.34 -11.16 3.79
CA TYR A 421 42.99 -11.53 5.17
C TYR A 421 41.73 -12.40 5.17
N LEU A 422 41.58 -13.24 6.18
CA LEU A 422 40.39 -14.01 6.46
C LEU A 422 39.33 -13.11 7.12
N PHE A 423 38.08 -13.34 6.81
CA PHE A 423 36.95 -12.68 7.48
C PHE A 423 36.55 -13.46 8.73
N ASP A 424 36.30 -12.74 9.83
CA ASP A 424 35.82 -13.31 11.08
C ASP A 424 34.32 -13.59 11.02
N GLU A 425 33.57 -12.73 10.27
CA GLU A 425 32.14 -12.86 10.09
C GLU A 425 31.75 -12.74 8.60
N ILE A 426 30.92 -13.68 8.13
CA ILE A 426 30.24 -13.57 6.85
C ILE A 426 28.76 -13.53 7.14
N ILE A 427 28.13 -12.40 6.86
CA ILE A 427 26.69 -12.18 7.04
C ILE A 427 26.08 -11.74 5.72
N THR A 428 25.23 -12.57 5.13
CA THR A 428 24.75 -12.33 3.77
C THR A 428 23.37 -12.98 3.54
N GLU A 429 22.61 -12.44 2.60
CA GLU A 429 21.42 -13.06 2.05
C GLU A 429 21.75 -13.58 0.65
N PHE A 430 21.61 -14.87 0.44
CA PHE A 430 21.84 -15.45 -0.89
C PHE A 430 20.76 -14.97 -1.86
N PRO A 431 21.15 -14.61 -3.11
CA PRO A 431 20.16 -14.30 -4.13
C PRO A 431 19.27 -15.51 -4.45
N ASP A 432 18.00 -15.26 -4.73
CA ASP A 432 17.08 -16.30 -5.20
C ASP A 432 17.56 -16.84 -6.54
N LEU A 433 17.88 -18.13 -6.59
CA LEU A 433 18.15 -18.83 -7.85
C LEU A 433 16.81 -19.21 -8.47
N TYR A 434 16.44 -18.55 -9.56
CA TYR A 434 15.31 -18.98 -10.37
C TYR A 434 15.71 -20.28 -11.09
N GLU A 435 14.90 -21.33 -10.97
CA GLU A 435 15.15 -22.66 -11.58
C GLU A 435 15.38 -22.63 -13.11
N GLU A 436 15.05 -21.54 -13.79
CA GLU A 436 15.20 -21.40 -15.25
C GLU A 436 16.64 -21.07 -15.72
N THR A 437 17.60 -20.85 -14.82
CA THR A 437 18.96 -20.41 -15.18
C THR A 437 20.09 -21.32 -14.72
N VAL A 438 19.81 -22.45 -14.09
CA VAL A 438 20.83 -23.42 -13.73
C VAL A 438 20.99 -24.41 -14.90
N GLU A 439 21.79 -24.06 -15.91
CA GLU A 439 22.39 -25.09 -16.76
C GLU A 439 23.34 -25.93 -15.89
N GLU A 440 23.28 -27.26 -16.00
CA GLU A 440 24.11 -28.22 -15.24
C GLU A 440 25.64 -28.00 -15.35
N THR A 441 26.06 -26.96 -16.09
CA THR A 441 27.46 -26.58 -16.31
C THR A 441 28.01 -25.57 -15.30
N ASP A 442 27.16 -25.04 -14.39
CA ASP A 442 27.54 -23.99 -13.43
C ASP A 442 27.67 -24.49 -11.96
N LEU A 443 27.78 -25.82 -11.79
CA LEU A 443 28.07 -26.45 -10.50
C LEU A 443 29.55 -26.86 -10.37
#